data_1a415fa2801c58c8037340808c457b4f
#
_entry.id   1a415fa2801c58c8037340808c457b4f
#
_cell.length_a   1.000
_cell.length_b   1.000
_cell.length_c   1.000
_cell.angle_alpha   90.00
_cell.angle_beta   90.00
_cell.angle_gamma   90.00
#
_symmetry.space_group_name_H-M   'P 1'
#
loop_
_entity.id
_entity.type
_entity.pdbx_description
1 polymer ?
#
loop_
_entity_poly.entity_id
_entity_poly.type
_entity_poly.pdbx_seq_one_letter_code
_entity_poly.pdbx_strand_id
1 'polypeptide(L)'
;MTRTAISGCPPDPFTVTRGRGDYAALMDRDLNSSPHWVLSGSETGWYDELVSVFDLIVFVYVPTDIRMERLRRREAERYGDAILPGNSRHQASAEFIEWASAYDSGTRSGRSCRKTAY
;
A
#
# COMPACT_ATOMS: atom_id res chain seq x y z
N MET A 1 17.86 7.62 -1.77
CA MET A 1 16.69 8.50 -1.55
C MET A 1 15.43 7.67 -1.74
N THR A 2 14.75 7.38 -0.66
CA THR A 2 13.47 6.64 -0.69
C THR A 2 12.40 7.60 -1.15
N ARG A 3 11.94 7.52 -2.38
CA ARG A 3 10.77 8.30 -2.82
C ARG A 3 9.52 7.53 -2.46
N THR A 4 8.89 7.96 -1.41
CA THR A 4 7.57 7.53 -0.97
C THR A 4 6.48 8.16 -1.81
N ALA A 5 5.58 7.32 -2.31
CA ALA A 5 4.20 7.60 -2.66
C ALA A 5 3.93 8.64 -3.76
N ILE A 6 3.71 8.13 -4.93
CA ILE A 6 2.85 8.77 -5.92
C ILE A 6 1.38 8.49 -5.53
N SER A 7 0.98 8.97 -4.38
CA SER A 7 -0.43 8.95 -3.97
C SER A 7 -0.72 10.18 -3.16
N GLY A 8 -1.53 11.04 -3.68
CA GLY A 8 -2.06 12.14 -2.92
C GLY A 8 -2.01 13.45 -3.67
N CYS A 9 -3.18 13.92 -4.03
CA CYS A 9 -3.40 15.31 -4.44
C CYS A 9 -4.13 16.03 -3.31
N PRO A 10 -3.72 17.26 -2.92
CA PRO A 10 -4.49 18.10 -2.00
C PRO A 10 -5.91 18.35 -2.55
N PRO A 11 -6.94 18.57 -1.72
CA PRO A 11 -6.87 18.99 -0.32
C PRO A 11 -6.89 17.85 0.71
N ASP A 12 -7.37 16.66 0.37
CA ASP A 12 -7.41 15.53 1.30
C ASP A 12 -6.47 14.42 0.83
N PRO A 13 -5.26 14.30 1.40
CA PRO A 13 -4.32 13.28 1.01
C PRO A 13 -4.93 11.87 1.21
N PHE A 14 -4.71 11.00 0.22
CA PHE A 14 -5.17 9.61 0.21
C PHE A 14 -6.66 9.38 -0.03
N THR A 15 -7.43 10.37 -0.46
CA THR A 15 -8.86 10.22 -0.79
C THR A 15 -9.13 9.98 -2.26
N VAL A 16 -8.24 10.43 -3.14
CA VAL A 16 -8.38 10.27 -4.59
C VAL A 16 -7.26 9.39 -5.14
N THR A 17 -7.63 8.33 -5.84
CA THR A 17 -6.69 7.43 -6.52
C THR A 17 -6.56 7.81 -7.99
N ARG A 18 -5.34 7.90 -8.49
CA ARG A 18 -5.06 8.11 -9.92
C ARG A 18 -5.47 6.88 -10.75
N GLY A 19 -5.77 7.10 -12.03
CA GLY A 19 -6.04 6.01 -12.97
C GLY A 19 -4.80 5.11 -13.19
N ARG A 20 -5.04 3.84 -13.51
CA ARG A 20 -3.95 2.86 -13.74
C ARG A 20 -2.96 3.28 -14.82
N GLY A 21 -3.45 3.82 -15.93
CA GLY A 21 -2.58 4.29 -17.02
C GLY A 21 -1.65 5.43 -16.61
N ASP A 22 -2.14 6.31 -15.74
CA ASP A 22 -1.32 7.42 -15.22
C ASP A 22 -0.20 6.91 -14.31
N TYR A 23 -0.45 5.86 -13.53
CA TYR A 23 0.57 5.24 -12.68
C TYR A 23 1.70 4.62 -13.50
N ALA A 24 1.37 3.84 -14.53
CA ALA A 24 2.37 3.17 -15.35
C ALA A 24 3.31 4.18 -16.01
N ALA A 25 2.75 5.22 -16.65
CA ALA A 25 3.54 6.26 -17.32
C ALA A 25 4.44 7.05 -16.36
N LEU A 26 3.94 7.36 -15.16
CA LEU A 26 4.73 8.04 -14.13
C LEU A 26 5.83 7.14 -13.57
N MET A 27 5.53 5.86 -13.37
CA MET A 27 6.49 4.87 -12.90
C MET A 27 7.63 4.71 -13.91
N ASP A 28 7.31 4.48 -15.18
CA ASP A 28 8.31 4.35 -16.26
C ASP A 28 9.22 5.57 -16.31
N ARG A 29 8.64 6.77 -16.27
CA ARG A 29 9.42 8.00 -16.25
C ARG A 29 10.35 8.09 -15.05
N ASP A 30 9.86 7.77 -13.86
CA ASP A 30 10.62 7.90 -12.62
C ASP A 30 11.73 6.83 -12.53
N LEU A 31 11.46 5.60 -12.96
CA LEU A 31 12.47 4.53 -13.02
C LEU A 31 13.56 4.82 -14.06
N ASN A 32 13.19 5.32 -15.24
CA ASN A 32 14.13 5.68 -16.29
C ASN A 32 14.97 6.92 -15.95
N SER A 33 14.57 7.70 -14.95
CA SER A 33 15.31 8.89 -14.52
C SER A 33 16.53 8.59 -13.65
N SER A 34 16.68 7.35 -13.17
CA SER A 34 17.78 6.95 -12.31
C SER A 34 18.32 5.57 -12.67
N PRO A 35 19.65 5.38 -12.77
CA PRO A 35 20.24 4.08 -13.05
C PRO A 35 20.07 3.07 -11.89
N HIS A 36 19.80 3.57 -10.68
CA HIS A 36 19.58 2.76 -9.48
C HIS A 36 18.36 3.27 -8.73
N TRP A 37 17.48 2.36 -8.35
CA TRP A 37 16.26 2.68 -7.63
C TRP A 37 15.85 1.57 -6.66
N VAL A 38 15.07 1.91 -5.68
CA VAL A 38 14.41 0.98 -4.77
C VAL A 38 12.92 1.31 -4.74
N LEU A 39 12.10 0.33 -5.05
CA LEU A 39 10.66 0.42 -4.99
C LEU A 39 10.16 -0.31 -3.75
N SER A 40 9.29 0.34 -2.97
CA SER A 40 8.63 -0.28 -1.83
C SER A 40 7.12 -0.23 -2.01
N GLY A 41 6.44 -1.33 -1.77
CA GLY A 41 4.99 -1.41 -1.91
C GLY A 41 4.53 -2.80 -2.31
N SER A 42 3.32 -2.89 -2.86
CA SER A 42 2.78 -4.10 -3.46
C SER A 42 2.41 -3.81 -4.90
N GLU A 43 3.16 -4.41 -5.82
CA GLU A 43 3.05 -4.15 -7.26
C GLU A 43 2.16 -5.17 -7.97
N THR A 44 1.74 -6.20 -7.26
CA THR A 44 1.00 -7.31 -7.87
C THR A 44 -0.35 -6.88 -8.45
N GLY A 45 -0.52 -7.13 -9.74
CA GLY A 45 -1.77 -7.04 -10.47
C GLY A 45 -2.16 -5.66 -10.96
N TRP A 46 -1.28 -4.67 -10.91
CA TRP A 46 -1.53 -3.38 -11.56
C TRP A 46 -0.43 -2.98 -12.56
N TYR A 47 0.77 -3.55 -12.44
CA TYR A 47 1.86 -3.34 -13.38
C TYR A 47 2.78 -4.56 -13.41
N ASP A 48 2.30 -5.65 -13.99
CA ASP A 48 3.00 -6.95 -13.97
C ASP A 48 4.29 -6.92 -14.82
N GLU A 49 4.38 -6.03 -15.81
CA GLU A 49 5.57 -5.83 -16.62
C GLU A 49 6.78 -5.35 -15.80
N LEU A 50 6.54 -4.67 -14.70
CA LEU A 50 7.59 -4.18 -13.80
C LEU A 50 8.46 -5.30 -13.22
N VAL A 51 7.89 -6.49 -13.04
CA VAL A 51 8.59 -7.64 -12.44
C VAL A 51 9.83 -8.01 -13.26
N SER A 52 9.79 -7.82 -14.57
CA SER A 52 10.92 -8.16 -15.47
C SER A 52 12.13 -7.23 -15.36
N VAL A 53 11.99 -6.07 -14.71
CA VAL A 53 13.06 -5.07 -14.57
C VAL A 53 13.70 -5.03 -13.17
N PHE A 54 13.26 -5.90 -12.27
CA PHE A 54 13.90 -6.04 -10.96
C PHE A 54 15.14 -6.93 -11.03
N ASP A 55 16.24 -6.46 -10.47
CA ASP A 55 17.43 -7.28 -10.21
C ASP A 55 17.30 -8.08 -8.92
N LEU A 56 16.56 -7.55 -7.94
CA LEU A 56 16.32 -8.17 -6.65
C LEU A 56 14.93 -7.85 -6.12
N ILE A 57 14.22 -8.88 -5.68
CA ILE A 57 12.95 -8.75 -4.99
C ILE A 57 13.11 -9.23 -3.55
N VAL A 58 12.76 -8.35 -2.61
CA VAL A 58 12.78 -8.67 -1.19
C VAL A 58 11.37 -8.72 -0.64
N PHE A 59 10.94 -9.88 -0.19
CA PHE A 59 9.66 -10.05 0.48
C PHE A 59 9.83 -9.82 1.99
N VAL A 60 9.16 -8.79 2.52
CA VAL A 60 9.17 -8.47 3.95
C VAL A 60 7.93 -9.06 4.61
N TYR A 61 8.15 -10.05 5.46
CA TYR A 61 7.08 -10.65 6.27
C TYR A 61 7.11 -10.07 7.69
N VAL A 62 5.94 -9.64 8.16
CA VAL A 62 5.71 -9.22 9.54
C VAL A 62 4.56 -10.05 10.10
N PRO A 63 4.74 -10.73 11.27
CA PRO A 63 3.64 -11.45 11.94
C PRO A 63 2.38 -10.61 12.08
N THR A 64 1.22 -11.25 11.95
CA THR A 64 -0.07 -10.55 11.87
C THR A 64 -0.34 -9.67 13.09
N ASP A 65 -0.06 -10.16 14.29
CA ASP A 65 -0.23 -9.43 15.56
C ASP A 65 0.58 -8.13 15.57
N ILE A 66 1.87 -8.21 15.24
CA ILE A 66 2.77 -7.05 15.16
C ILE A 66 2.34 -6.10 14.06
N ARG A 67 1.94 -6.63 12.91
CA ARG A 67 1.46 -5.82 11.79
C ARG A 67 0.20 -5.05 12.16
N MET A 68 -0.76 -5.70 12.82
CA MET A 68 -2.01 -5.10 13.23
C MET A 68 -1.82 -4.03 14.30
N GLU A 69 -0.92 -4.25 15.25
CA GLU A 69 -0.55 -3.23 16.24
C GLU A 69 0.03 -1.98 15.58
N ARG A 70 1.00 -2.16 14.66
CA ARG A 70 1.60 -1.06 13.90
C ARG A 70 0.59 -0.31 13.04
N LEU A 71 -0.34 -1.01 12.42
CA LEU A 71 -1.41 -0.40 11.62
C LEU A 71 -2.34 0.46 12.47
N ARG A 72 -2.81 -0.04 13.60
CA ARG A 72 -3.68 0.73 14.50
C ARG A 72 -2.98 1.99 15.01
N ARG A 73 -1.72 1.87 15.43
CA ARG A 73 -0.92 3.03 15.84
C ARG A 73 -0.79 4.05 14.71
N ARG A 74 -0.45 3.61 13.51
CA ARG A 74 -0.32 4.49 12.34
C ARG A 74 -1.62 5.19 11.97
N GLU A 75 -2.77 4.51 12.05
CA GLU A 75 -4.08 5.09 11.83
C GLU A 75 -4.39 6.18 12.88
N ALA A 76 -4.11 5.92 14.15
CA ALA A 76 -4.27 6.90 15.22
C ALA A 76 -3.34 8.11 15.05
N GLU A 77 -2.07 7.90 14.74
CA GLU A 77 -1.11 8.97 14.50
C GLU A 77 -1.48 9.84 13.29
N ARG A 78 -2.05 9.23 12.23
CA ARG A 78 -2.37 9.92 10.97
C ARG A 78 -3.68 10.70 11.04
N TYR A 79 -4.68 10.15 11.68
CA TYR A 79 -6.06 10.67 11.65
C TYR A 79 -6.58 11.15 13.02
N GLY A 80 -5.85 10.89 14.10
CA GLY A 80 -6.22 11.34 15.45
C GLY A 80 -7.65 10.96 15.82
N ASP A 81 -8.40 11.94 16.30
CA ASP A 81 -9.78 11.75 16.75
C ASP A 81 -10.78 11.39 15.64
N ALA A 82 -10.41 11.59 14.36
CA ALA A 82 -11.30 11.29 13.24
C ALA A 82 -11.67 9.80 13.14
N ILE A 83 -10.86 8.90 13.70
CA ILE A 83 -11.13 7.46 13.71
C ILE A 83 -11.94 6.98 14.92
N LEU A 84 -12.21 7.87 15.89
CA LEU A 84 -13.00 7.51 17.06
C LEU A 84 -14.48 7.29 16.69
N PRO A 85 -15.22 6.49 17.49
CA PRO A 85 -16.63 6.20 17.25
C PRO A 85 -17.46 7.47 17.05
N GLY A 86 -18.25 7.48 15.99
CA GLY A 86 -19.11 8.62 15.63
C GLY A 86 -18.43 9.71 14.78
N ASN A 87 -17.10 9.63 14.55
CA ASN A 87 -16.38 10.59 13.73
C ASN A 87 -16.27 10.15 12.26
N SER A 88 -15.86 11.09 11.40
CA SER A 88 -15.96 10.99 9.94
C SER A 88 -15.20 9.81 9.31
N ARG A 89 -14.14 9.33 9.94
CA ARG A 89 -13.30 8.24 9.41
C ARG A 89 -13.41 6.93 10.19
N HIS A 90 -14.26 6.87 11.21
CA HIS A 90 -14.37 5.70 12.06
C HIS A 90 -14.67 4.43 11.25
N GLN A 91 -15.70 4.46 10.43
CA GLN A 91 -16.10 3.31 9.63
C GLN A 91 -15.01 2.89 8.65
N ALA A 92 -14.44 3.83 7.89
CA ALA A 92 -13.40 3.55 6.91
C ALA A 92 -12.13 2.96 7.55
N SER A 93 -11.74 3.46 8.72
CA SER A 93 -10.60 2.93 9.47
C SER A 93 -10.88 1.53 10.02
N ALA A 94 -12.08 1.30 10.55
CA ALA A 94 -12.49 -0.02 11.04
C ALA A 94 -12.50 -1.07 9.91
N GLU A 95 -13.07 -0.75 8.76
CA GLU A 95 -13.10 -1.62 7.57
C GLU A 95 -11.68 -1.92 7.06
N PHE A 96 -10.81 -0.92 7.04
CA PHE A 96 -9.41 -1.10 6.66
C PHE A 96 -8.66 -2.03 7.61
N ILE A 97 -8.82 -1.87 8.92
CA ILE A 97 -8.20 -2.73 9.93
C ILE A 97 -8.74 -4.16 9.83
N GLU A 98 -10.03 -4.34 9.63
CA GLU A 98 -10.64 -5.65 9.43
C GLU A 98 -10.11 -6.32 8.15
N TRP A 99 -10.05 -5.58 7.04
CA TRP A 99 -9.46 -6.07 5.79
C TRP A 99 -8.00 -6.50 5.98
N ALA A 100 -7.20 -5.69 6.64
CA ALA A 100 -5.80 -5.97 6.89
C ALA A 100 -5.58 -7.19 7.81
N SER A 101 -6.50 -7.47 8.75
CA SER A 101 -6.44 -8.64 9.61
C SER A 101 -6.65 -9.96 8.86
N ALA A 102 -7.46 -9.92 7.80
CA ALA A 102 -7.76 -11.08 6.95
C ALA A 102 -6.73 -11.30 5.82
N TYR A 103 -5.68 -10.49 5.74
CA TYR A 103 -4.73 -10.48 4.62
C TYR A 103 -4.02 -11.82 4.44
N ASP A 104 -3.57 -12.46 5.51
CA ASP A 104 -2.83 -13.73 5.44
C ASP A 104 -3.74 -14.94 5.17
N SER A 105 -5.01 -14.87 5.55
CA SER A 105 -5.97 -15.95 5.32
C SER A 105 -6.44 -16.03 3.86
N GLY A 106 -6.31 -14.96 3.10
CA GLY A 106 -6.75 -14.87 1.71
C GLY A 106 -8.27 -15.01 1.53
N THR A 107 -9.05 -14.79 2.60
CA THR A 107 -10.50 -15.00 2.61
C THR A 107 -11.29 -13.85 1.99
N ARG A 108 -10.66 -12.70 1.76
CA ARG A 108 -11.27 -11.55 1.07
C ARG A 108 -10.56 -11.26 -0.27
N SER A 109 -11.27 -10.60 -1.17
CA SER A 109 -10.76 -10.14 -2.47
C SER A 109 -9.69 -9.05 -2.28
N GLY A 110 -8.54 -9.48 -1.96
CA GLY A 110 -7.34 -8.71 -1.69
C GLY A 110 -6.27 -9.72 -1.39
N ARG A 111 -5.45 -9.95 -2.25
CA ARG A 111 -4.32 -10.83 -2.40
C ARG A 111 -3.66 -11.28 -1.12
N SER A 112 -3.68 -12.57 -0.89
CA SER A 112 -2.75 -13.20 0.05
C SER A 112 -1.33 -13.07 -0.51
N CYS A 113 -0.46 -12.39 0.22
CA CYS A 113 0.95 -12.28 -0.13
C CYS A 113 1.66 -13.64 -0.23
N ARG A 114 1.15 -14.67 0.47
CA ARG A 114 1.71 -16.03 0.43
C ARG A 114 1.41 -16.78 -0.86
N LYS A 115 0.35 -16.42 -1.58
CA LYS A 115 -0.01 -17.10 -2.84
C LYS A 115 0.66 -16.49 -4.07
N THR A 116 1.28 -15.34 -3.92
CA THR A 116 1.93 -14.61 -5.02
C THR A 116 3.46 -14.57 -4.87
N ALA A 117 4.03 -15.15 -3.82
CA ALA A 117 5.48 -15.35 -3.75
C ALA A 117 5.86 -16.46 -4.73
N TYR A 118 6.61 -16.12 -5.74
CA TYR A 118 7.18 -16.95 -6.80
C TYR A 118 8.13 -17.99 -6.27
#